data_12d1d3cbf9ea380d2a3cab257561f23f
#
_entry.id   12d1d3cbf9ea380d2a3cab257561f23f
#
_cell.length_a   1.000
_cell.length_b   1.000
_cell.length_c   1.000
_cell.angle_alpha   90.00
_cell.angle_beta   90.00
_cell.angle_gamma   90.00
#
_symmetry.space_group_name_H-M   'P 1'
#
loop_
_entity.id
_entity.type
_entity.pdbx_description
1 polymer ?
#
loop_
_entity_poly.entity_id
_entity_poly.type
_entity_poly.pdbx_seq_one_letter_code
_entity_poly.pdbx_strand_id
1 'polypeptide(L)' 'LYLYRFEVTANQEVIDVVVAASGDDEAFQIVEAELEKYFLKMPSVEDISLYEKKRIRKGGGFVLYERETLLS' A
#
# COMPACT_ATOMS: atom_id res chain seq x y z
N LEU A 1 -13.84 -8.77 -3.52
CA LEU A 1 -12.82 -8.23 -2.65
C LEU A 1 -11.47 -8.34 -3.31
N TYR A 2 -10.65 -7.31 -3.20
CA TYR A 2 -9.33 -7.26 -3.81
C TYR A 2 -8.29 -6.90 -2.78
N LEU A 3 -7.07 -7.34 -3.04
CA LEU A 3 -5.93 -6.95 -2.26
C LEU A 3 -5.16 -5.95 -3.11
N TYR A 4 -4.84 -4.82 -2.53
CA TYR A 4 -4.15 -3.74 -3.22
C TYR A 4 -2.81 -3.48 -2.57
N ARG A 5 -1.83 -3.17 -3.39
CA ARG A 5 -0.54 -2.72 -2.87
C ARG A 5 -0.29 -1.32 -3.40
N PHE A 6 -0.02 -0.43 -2.48
CA PHE A 6 0.29 0.96 -2.81
C PHE A 6 1.69 1.32 -2.36
N GLU A 7 2.29 2.24 -3.06
CA GLU A 7 3.49 2.89 -2.61
C GLU A 7 3.11 4.33 -2.31
N VAL A 8 3.39 4.78 -1.11
CA VAL A 8 3.05 6.12 -0.67
C VAL A 8 4.34 6.86 -0.38
N THR A 9 4.50 8.04 -0.95
CA THR A 9 5.62 8.91 -0.64
C THR A 9 5.12 9.95 0.33
N ALA A 10 5.66 9.93 1.54
CA ALA A 10 5.24 10.85 2.58
C ALA A 10 6.45 11.15 3.47
N ASN A 11 6.59 12.40 3.86
CA ASN A 11 7.69 12.83 4.72
C ASN A 11 9.04 12.39 4.13
N GLN A 12 9.15 12.44 2.82
CA GLN A 12 10.38 12.09 2.10
C GLN A 12 10.76 10.62 2.23
N GLU A 13 9.81 9.79 2.55
CA GLU A 13 10.02 8.35 2.64
C GLU A 13 9.02 7.62 1.77
N VAL A 14 9.37 6.43 1.32
CA VAL A 14 8.46 5.60 0.56
C VAL A 14 7.94 4.50 1.47
N ILE A 15 6.63 4.40 1.55
CA ILE A 15 5.97 3.48 2.47
C ILE A 15 5.09 2.54 1.67
N ASP A 16 5.23 1.24 1.91
CA ASP A 16 4.37 0.26 1.27
C ASP A 16 3.14 0.04 2.12
N VAL A 17 1.97 0.09 1.50
CA VAL A 17 0.70 -0.14 2.20
C VAL A 17 -0.09 -1.20 1.45
N VAL A 18 -0.60 -2.17 2.17
CA VAL A 18 -1.43 -3.22 1.59
C VAL A 18 -2.83 -3.10 2.17
N VAL A 19 -3.82 -3.12 1.31
CA VAL A 19 -5.21 -2.89 1.69
C VAL A 19 -6.11 -3.93 1.05
N ALA A 20 -7.12 -4.38 1.77
CA ALA A 20 -8.17 -5.22 1.22
C ALA A 20 -9.42 -4.36 1.09
N ALA A 21 -9.99 -4.30 -0.09
CA ALA A 21 -11.17 -3.46 -0.34
C ALA A 21 -11.98 -4.01 -1.51
N SER A 22 -13.21 -3.55 -1.63
CA SER A 22 -14.08 -4.02 -2.70
C SER A 22 -13.92 -3.21 -3.98
N GLY A 23 -13.29 -2.06 -3.91
CA GLY A 23 -13.06 -1.23 -5.08
C GLY A 23 -11.94 -0.22 -4.84
N ASP A 24 -11.53 0.43 -5.92
CA ASP A 24 -10.40 1.35 -5.88
C ASP A 24 -10.61 2.55 -4.97
N ASP A 25 -11.80 3.15 -5.04
CA ASP A 25 -12.09 4.32 -4.22
C ASP A 25 -12.00 3.98 -2.73
N GLU A 26 -12.57 2.84 -2.36
CA GLU A 26 -12.51 2.40 -0.99
C GLU A 26 -11.07 2.13 -0.59
N ALA A 27 -10.30 1.54 -1.48
CA ALA A 27 -8.90 1.23 -1.21
C ALA A 27 -8.10 2.49 -0.89
N PHE A 28 -8.27 3.55 -1.68
CA PHE A 28 -7.57 4.81 -1.43
C PHE A 28 -7.99 5.42 -0.10
N GLN A 29 -9.27 5.32 0.26
CA GLN A 29 -9.74 5.83 1.54
C GLN A 29 -9.10 5.06 2.70
N ILE A 30 -8.97 3.75 2.55
CA ILE A 30 -8.37 2.93 3.57
C ILE A 30 -6.88 3.24 3.73
N VAL A 31 -6.18 3.49 2.61
CA VAL A 31 -4.78 3.89 2.67
C VAL A 31 -4.62 5.13 3.55
N GLU A 32 -5.46 6.13 3.31
CA GLU A 32 -5.39 7.37 4.09
C GLU A 32 -5.66 7.11 5.57
N ALA A 33 -6.65 6.29 5.87
CA ALA A 33 -6.99 5.96 7.25
C ALA A 33 -5.84 5.22 7.95
N GLU A 34 -5.20 4.30 7.23
CA GLU A 34 -4.10 3.54 7.80
C GLU A 34 -2.87 4.41 8.04
N LEU A 35 -2.60 5.33 7.13
CA LEU A 35 -1.49 6.26 7.30
C LEU A 35 -1.72 7.15 8.51
N GLU A 36 -2.96 7.61 8.69
CA GLU A 36 -3.29 8.44 9.83
C GLU A 36 -3.09 7.70 11.14
N LYS A 37 -3.47 6.43 11.18
CA LYS A 37 -3.27 5.63 12.38
C LYS A 37 -1.79 5.40 12.65
N TYR A 38 -1.02 5.08 11.62
CA TYR A 38 0.38 4.76 11.77
C TYR A 38 1.19 5.96 12.25
N PHE A 39 0.88 7.14 11.72
CA PHE A 39 1.61 8.36 12.08
C PHE A 39 0.93 9.18 13.16
N LEU A 40 -0.20 8.71 13.69
CA LEU A 40 -1.00 9.38 14.71
C LEU A 40 -1.61 10.68 14.22
N LYS A 41 -1.33 11.08 13.01
CA LYS A 41 -1.96 12.19 12.32
C LYS A 41 -1.60 12.03 10.86
N MET A 42 -2.32 12.68 9.98
CA MET A 42 -2.06 12.55 8.56
C MET A 42 -0.73 13.16 8.20
N PRO A 43 0.19 12.39 7.62
CA PRO A 43 1.48 12.93 7.21
C PRO A 43 1.33 13.77 5.95
N SER A 44 2.39 14.46 5.58
CA SER A 44 2.43 15.21 4.34
C SER A 44 2.65 14.22 3.21
N VAL A 45 1.57 13.84 2.55
CA VAL A 45 1.63 12.87 1.48
C VAL A 45 1.92 13.56 0.16
N GLU A 46 2.95 13.11 -0.52
CA GLU A 46 3.34 13.66 -1.80
C GLU A 46 2.77 12.87 -2.97
N ASP A 47 2.63 11.58 -2.79
CA ASP A 47 2.12 10.72 -3.85
C ASP A 47 1.58 9.42 -3.29
N ILE A 48 0.53 8.89 -3.91
CA ILE A 48 -0.01 7.58 -3.60
C ILE A 48 -0.16 6.86 -4.93
N SER A 49 0.62 5.82 -5.13
CA SER A 49 0.61 5.07 -6.39
C SER A 49 0.11 3.66 -6.17
N LEU A 50 -0.88 3.25 -6.95
CA LEU A 50 -1.36 1.87 -6.91
C LEU A 50 -0.46 1.02 -7.77
N TYR A 51 0.23 0.10 -7.15
CA TYR A 51 1.15 -0.75 -7.87
C TYR A 51 0.56 -2.09 -8.26
N GLU A 52 -0.30 -2.62 -7.42
CA GLU A 52 -0.81 -3.95 -7.68
C GLU A 52 -2.21 -4.12 -7.13
N LYS A 53 -3.06 -4.82 -7.89
CA LYS A 53 -4.42 -5.11 -7.47
C LYS A 53 -4.67 -6.56 -7.81
N LYS A 54 -5.09 -7.34 -6.84
CA LYS A 54 -5.29 -8.75 -7.05
C LYS A 54 -6.61 -9.19 -6.42
N ARG A 55 -7.41 -9.92 -7.19
CA ARG A 55 -8.67 -10.43 -6.65
C ARG A 55 -8.36 -11.48 -5.58
N ILE A 56 -9.02 -11.35 -4.45
CA ILE A 56 -8.83 -12.30 -3.38
C ILE A 56 -9.72 -13.50 -3.62
N ARG A 57 -9.12 -14.66 -3.66
CA ARG A 57 -9.83 -15.91 -3.77
C ARG A 57 -9.37 -16.80 -2.62
N LYS A 58 -9.86 -18.04 -2.63
CA LYS A 58 -9.43 -19.00 -1.62
C LYS A 58 -7.94 -19.24 -1.84
N GLY A 59 -7.16 -18.63 -1.06
CA GLY A 59 -5.71 -18.67 -1.17
C GLY A 59 -5.21 -17.70 -2.24
N GLY A 60 -4.16 -17.02 -1.95
CA GLY A 60 -3.56 -16.08 -2.87
C GLY A 60 -2.62 -15.17 -2.14
N GLY A 61 -1.85 -14.44 -2.90
CA GLY A 61 -0.92 -13.49 -2.34
C GLY A 61 -0.08 -12.89 -3.44
N PHE A 62 0.86 -12.03 -3.07
CA PHE A 62 1.82 -11.51 -4.03
C PHE A 62 3.05 -11.01 -3.28
N VAL A 63 4.12 -10.89 -4.03
CA VAL A 63 5.37 -10.41 -3.46
C VAL A 63 5.31 -8.90 -3.40
N LEU A 64 5.64 -8.34 -2.25
CA LEU A 64 5.59 -6.88 -2.09
C LEU A 64 6.68 -6.20 -2.89
N TYR A 65 7.87 -6.67 -2.77
CA TYR A 65 8.96 -6.19 -3.62
C TYR A 65 10.16 -7.11 -3.44
N GLU A 66 11.08 -6.98 -4.38
CA GLU A 66 12.27 -7.78 -4.35
C GLU A 66 13.42 -6.87 -3.92
N ARG A 67 14.09 -7.25 -2.85
CA ARG A 67 15.21 -6.45 -2.39
C ARG A 67 16.47 -6.99 -3.02
N GLU A 68 17.21 -6.12 -3.65
CA GLU A 68 18.43 -6.49 -4.25
C GLU A 68 19.48 -6.75 -3.18
N THR A 69 20.13 -7.89 -3.25
CA THR A 69 21.14 -8.25 -2.30
C THR A 69 22.48 -7.85 -2.85
N LEU A 70 23.14 -7.00 -2.18
CA LEU A 70 24.43 -6.59 -2.59
C LEU A 70 25.51 -7.42 -2.03
N LEU A 71 25.30 -8.68 -2.05
CA LEU A 71 26.25 -9.53 -1.57
C LEU A 71 27.18 -9.74 -2.57
N SER A 72 28.18 -9.55 -2.39
CA SER A 72 29.12 -9.83 -3.45
C SER A 72 30.19 -10.65 -2.92
#